data_99d94c0e12051cf031e50128b2b5f5cc
#
_entry.id   99d94c0e12051cf031e50128b2b5f5cc
#
_cell.length_a   1.000
_cell.length_b   1.000
_cell.length_c   1.000
_cell.angle_alpha   90.00
_cell.angle_beta   90.00
_cell.angle_gamma   90.00
#
_symmetry.space_group_name_H-M   'P 1'
#
loop_
_entity.id
_entity.type
_entity.pdbx_description
1 polymer ?
#
loop_
_entity_poly.entity_id
_entity_poly.type
_entity_poly.pdbx_seq_one_letter_code
_entity_poly.pdbx_strand_id
1 'polypeptide(L)'
;SSGGVGFELGRMMLSKGYKVCGVRYNAEVVRAEHYIATTLEELIQSIGSKYIQSYTVDGFKGISRKEKYLVTGTPCQIDSFRRYIRRFRVEDNFVLMDFFCHGVPSMFVWQKYLKDVEKVVGKVTYASWRNKWRGWHDSWAIGIDGEKHGKKVNWHDSYNSLIKERKTFVNSRLSQGDKFYALFLGDGCLGGACYDHCKYKYKHS
;
A
#
# COMPACT_ATOMS: atom_id res chain seq x y z
N SER A 1 -3.59 -6.95 11.90
CA SER A 1 -3.80 -5.58 11.41
C SER A 1 -2.93 -5.30 10.21
N SER A 2 -3.45 -4.56 9.25
CA SER A 2 -2.62 -4.09 8.14
C SER A 2 -1.48 -3.24 8.69
N GLY A 3 -0.26 -3.77 8.70
CA GLY A 3 0.93 -3.08 9.16
C GLY A 3 1.36 -3.34 10.60
N GLY A 4 0.61 -4.08 11.41
CA GLY A 4 0.97 -4.31 12.82
C GLY A 4 2.36 -4.92 13.00
N VAL A 5 2.59 -6.12 12.47
CA VAL A 5 3.89 -6.79 12.57
C VAL A 5 4.98 -5.99 11.85
N GLY A 6 4.70 -5.47 10.65
CA GLY A 6 5.66 -4.67 9.90
C GLY A 6 6.06 -3.39 10.62
N PHE A 7 5.11 -2.72 11.28
CA PHE A 7 5.39 -1.51 12.07
C PHE A 7 6.25 -1.85 13.31
N GLU A 8 5.90 -2.90 14.07
CA GLU A 8 6.68 -3.31 15.25
C GLU A 8 8.09 -3.76 14.89
N LEU A 9 8.25 -4.49 13.80
CA LEU A 9 9.57 -4.83 13.28
C LEU A 9 10.35 -3.57 12.90
N GLY A 10 9.74 -2.64 12.19
CA GLY A 10 10.36 -1.35 11.83
C GLY A 10 10.78 -0.56 13.07
N ARG A 11 9.91 -0.45 14.07
CA ARG A 11 10.22 0.21 15.36
C ARG A 11 11.41 -0.44 16.06
N MET A 12 11.44 -1.76 16.13
CA MET A 12 12.56 -2.51 16.71
C MET A 12 13.86 -2.28 15.91
N MET A 13 13.78 -2.25 14.59
CA MET A 13 14.97 -2.04 13.76
C MET A 13 15.50 -0.61 13.90
N LEU A 14 14.64 0.40 13.97
CA LEU A 14 15.05 1.78 14.28
C LEU A 14 15.78 1.86 15.62
N SER A 15 15.29 1.19 16.68
CA SER A 15 15.96 1.18 18.00
C SER A 15 17.33 0.49 17.98
N LYS A 16 17.60 -0.34 16.98
CA LYS A 16 18.90 -0.99 16.73
C LYS A 16 19.81 -0.21 15.75
N GLY A 17 19.43 1.01 15.42
CA GLY A 17 20.22 1.87 14.53
C GLY A 17 20.07 1.57 13.04
N TYR A 18 19.07 0.79 12.64
CA TYR A 18 18.71 0.62 11.24
C TYR A 18 17.82 1.78 10.77
N LYS A 19 17.89 2.11 9.50
CA LYS A 19 16.87 2.90 8.81
C LYS A 19 15.81 1.97 8.21
N VAL A 20 14.60 2.47 7.98
CA VAL A 20 13.53 1.66 7.40
C VAL A 20 13.12 2.23 6.04
N CYS A 21 13.31 1.46 4.98
CA CYS A 21 12.72 1.75 3.68
C CYS A 21 11.30 1.18 3.65
N GLY A 22 10.33 2.04 3.95
CA GLY A 22 8.91 1.73 3.99
C GLY A 22 8.16 2.32 2.80
N VAL A 23 6.82 2.16 2.79
CA VAL A 23 5.95 2.72 1.75
C VAL A 23 4.91 3.63 2.38
N ARG A 24 4.81 4.86 1.90
CA ARG A 24 3.75 5.82 2.26
C ARG A 24 2.85 6.14 1.07
N TYR A 25 1.69 6.72 1.34
CA TYR A 25 0.87 7.34 0.30
C TYR A 25 1.16 8.84 0.25
N ASN A 26 1.50 9.31 -0.94
CA ASN A 26 1.71 10.73 -1.21
C ASN A 26 0.49 11.26 -2.00
N ALA A 27 -0.34 12.06 -1.34
CA ALA A 27 -1.57 12.59 -1.92
C ALA A 27 -1.31 13.69 -2.95
N GLU A 28 -0.18 14.40 -2.89
CA GLU A 28 0.15 15.46 -3.84
C GLU A 28 0.39 14.91 -5.25
N VAL A 29 1.07 13.77 -5.32
CA VAL A 29 1.36 13.08 -6.59
C VAL A 29 0.49 11.84 -6.80
N VAL A 30 -0.49 11.63 -5.91
CA VAL A 30 -1.53 10.58 -6.02
C VAL A 30 -0.93 9.18 -6.21
N ARG A 31 0.12 8.84 -5.45
CA ARG A 31 0.78 7.54 -5.55
C ARG A 31 1.26 7.00 -4.22
N ALA A 32 1.46 5.69 -4.13
CA ALA A 32 2.29 5.11 -3.11
C ALA A 32 3.77 5.24 -3.52
N GLU A 33 4.65 5.50 -2.57
CA GLU A 33 6.07 5.64 -2.83
C GLU A 33 6.92 5.06 -1.70
N HIS A 34 8.06 4.48 -2.08
CA HIS A 34 9.08 4.10 -1.11
C HIS A 34 9.80 5.34 -0.59
N TYR A 35 10.07 5.35 0.70
CA TYR A 35 10.82 6.40 1.38
C TYR A 35 11.64 5.82 2.52
N ILE A 36 12.59 6.57 3.03
CA ILE A 36 13.43 6.16 4.14
C ILE A 36 12.93 6.86 5.42
N ALA A 37 12.58 6.06 6.42
CA ALA A 37 12.27 6.51 7.76
C ALA A 37 13.48 6.32 8.67
N THR A 38 13.82 7.35 9.44
CA THR A 38 14.92 7.37 10.42
C THR A 38 14.40 7.59 11.83
N THR A 39 13.15 8.04 11.96
CA THR A 39 12.46 8.27 13.23
C THR A 39 11.14 7.50 13.30
N LEU A 40 10.58 7.40 14.49
CA LEU A 40 9.29 6.75 14.70
C LEU A 40 8.15 7.52 14.02
N GLU A 41 8.20 8.84 14.07
CA GLU A 41 7.21 9.73 13.45
C GLU A 41 7.19 9.52 11.93
N GLU A 42 8.35 9.40 11.31
CA GLU A 42 8.45 9.08 9.89
C GLU A 42 7.92 7.68 9.61
N LEU A 43 8.24 6.69 10.45
CA LEU A 43 7.80 5.30 10.27
C LEU A 43 6.26 5.16 10.31
N ILE A 44 5.56 5.96 11.10
CA ILE A 44 4.09 5.97 11.20
C ILE A 44 3.45 6.13 9.81
N GLN A 45 4.03 6.88 8.89
CA GLN A 45 3.52 7.07 7.53
C GLN A 45 3.46 5.77 6.72
N SER A 46 4.23 4.75 7.12
CA SER A 46 4.22 3.44 6.46
C SER A 46 3.05 2.54 6.90
N ILE A 47 2.33 2.91 7.96
CA ILE A 47 1.24 2.10 8.49
C ILE A 47 0.12 1.94 7.45
N GLY A 48 -0.44 0.74 7.40
CA GLY A 48 -1.55 0.39 6.52
C GLY A 48 -1.09 -0.11 5.14
N SER A 49 -1.85 -1.05 4.60
CA SER A 49 -1.62 -1.57 3.25
C SER A 49 -1.97 -0.52 2.20
N LYS A 50 -1.20 -0.46 1.13
CA LYS A 50 -1.45 0.36 -0.05
C LYS A 50 -1.66 -0.60 -1.22
N TYR A 51 -2.91 -0.78 -1.66
CA TYR A 51 -3.25 -1.71 -2.73
C TYR A 51 -3.13 -1.08 -4.12
N ILE A 52 -2.08 -0.30 -4.31
CA ILE A 52 -1.69 0.31 -5.57
C ILE A 52 -0.18 0.12 -5.78
N GLN A 53 0.26 0.29 -7.01
CA GLN A 53 1.68 0.22 -7.32
C GLN A 53 2.47 1.31 -6.57
N SER A 54 3.56 0.92 -5.94
CA SER A 54 4.47 1.86 -5.28
C SER A 54 5.63 2.27 -6.19
N TYR A 55 5.93 3.55 -6.18
CA TYR A 55 7.11 4.10 -6.85
C TYR A 55 8.35 3.88 -5.99
N THR A 56 9.32 3.15 -6.54
CA THR A 56 10.50 2.70 -5.78
C THR A 56 11.72 3.59 -5.95
N VAL A 57 11.75 4.41 -6.99
CA VAL A 57 13.00 5.06 -7.46
C VAL A 57 13.62 5.94 -6.39
N ASP A 58 12.84 6.83 -5.78
CA ASP A 58 13.40 7.81 -4.82
C ASP A 58 13.82 7.12 -3.52
N GLY A 59 13.00 6.18 -3.02
CA GLY A 59 13.35 5.40 -1.83
C GLY A 59 14.61 4.56 -2.03
N PHE A 60 14.71 3.85 -3.14
CA PHE A 60 15.86 2.98 -3.39
C PHE A 60 17.13 3.75 -3.73
N LYS A 61 17.04 4.90 -4.42
CA LYS A 61 18.20 5.78 -4.67
C LYS A 61 18.76 6.38 -3.38
N GLY A 62 17.92 6.62 -2.39
CA GLY A 62 18.32 7.16 -1.08
C GLY A 62 19.03 6.13 -0.19
N ILE A 63 19.08 4.84 -0.56
CA ILE A 63 19.72 3.79 0.24
C ILE A 63 21.24 3.83 0.07
N SER A 64 21.95 4.05 1.17
CA SER A 64 23.40 3.95 1.24
C SER A 64 23.82 2.48 1.47
N ARG A 65 24.77 1.98 0.67
CA ARG A 65 25.31 0.63 0.86
C ARG A 65 26.17 0.45 2.11
N LYS A 66 26.51 1.54 2.77
CA LYS A 66 27.35 1.56 3.99
C LYS A 66 26.54 1.60 5.29
N GLU A 67 25.24 1.72 5.21
CA GLU A 67 24.35 1.85 6.36
C GLU A 67 23.41 0.64 6.45
N LYS A 68 22.82 0.43 7.60
CA LYS A 68 21.90 -0.70 7.85
C LYS A 68 20.45 -0.33 7.59
N TYR A 69 19.73 -1.18 6.88
CA TYR A 69 18.32 -0.95 6.53
C TYR A 69 17.45 -2.18 6.74
N LEU A 70 16.22 -1.94 7.18
CA LEU A 70 15.09 -2.81 6.90
C LEU A 70 14.43 -2.31 5.61
N VAL A 71 14.38 -3.14 4.58
CA VAL A 71 13.71 -2.81 3.31
C VAL A 71 12.44 -3.62 3.18
N THR A 72 11.30 -2.96 2.96
CA THR A 72 10.00 -3.60 2.81
C THR A 72 9.47 -3.43 1.40
N GLY A 73 8.75 -4.42 0.89
CA GLY A 73 8.17 -4.34 -0.45
C GLY A 73 7.37 -5.57 -0.83
N THR A 74 6.83 -5.57 -2.03
CA THR A 74 6.25 -6.77 -2.63
C THR A 74 7.35 -7.79 -2.96
N PRO A 75 7.05 -9.10 -3.08
CA PRO A 75 8.06 -10.13 -3.36
C PRO A 75 8.92 -9.82 -4.58
N CYS A 76 8.33 -9.30 -5.66
CA CYS A 76 9.09 -8.95 -6.87
C CYS A 76 10.04 -7.75 -6.66
N GLN A 77 9.65 -6.78 -5.83
CA GLN A 77 10.51 -5.66 -5.47
C GLN A 77 11.67 -6.12 -4.58
N ILE A 78 11.38 -6.94 -3.58
CA ILE A 78 12.39 -7.50 -2.68
C ILE A 78 13.37 -8.42 -3.42
N ASP A 79 12.90 -9.28 -4.31
CA ASP A 79 13.80 -10.10 -5.14
C ASP A 79 14.71 -9.23 -6.04
N SER A 80 14.16 -8.19 -6.63
CA SER A 80 14.96 -7.25 -7.43
C SER A 80 16.02 -6.55 -6.57
N PHE A 81 15.64 -6.09 -5.39
CA PHE A 81 16.56 -5.45 -4.45
C PHE A 81 17.61 -6.44 -3.91
N ARG A 82 17.23 -7.69 -3.62
CA ARG A 82 18.14 -8.76 -3.20
C ARG A 82 19.22 -9.00 -4.26
N ARG A 83 18.86 -9.05 -5.55
CA ARG A 83 19.84 -9.19 -6.65
C ARG A 83 20.79 -8.00 -6.70
N TYR A 84 20.31 -6.80 -6.45
CA TYR A 84 21.14 -5.60 -6.39
C TYR A 84 22.18 -5.69 -5.27
N ILE A 85 21.78 -5.97 -4.00
CA ILE A 85 22.71 -6.00 -2.87
C ILE A 85 23.74 -7.14 -2.99
N ARG A 86 23.34 -8.30 -3.54
CA ARG A 86 24.25 -9.42 -3.84
C ARG A 86 25.34 -9.04 -4.84
N ARG A 87 24.99 -8.28 -5.87
CA ARG A 87 25.98 -7.81 -6.86
C ARG A 87 27.07 -6.97 -6.21
N PHE A 88 26.77 -6.26 -5.15
CA PHE A 88 27.72 -5.41 -4.43
C PHE A 88 28.28 -6.07 -3.16
N ARG A 89 27.87 -7.29 -2.83
CA ARG A 89 28.31 -8.05 -1.64
C ARG A 89 28.10 -7.25 -0.34
N VAL A 90 26.90 -6.70 -0.17
CA VAL A 90 26.55 -5.85 0.99
C VAL A 90 25.31 -6.37 1.74
N GLU A 91 24.99 -7.65 1.58
CA GLU A 91 23.78 -8.27 2.13
C GLU A 91 23.66 -8.09 3.66
N ASP A 92 24.78 -8.12 4.37
CA ASP A 92 24.84 -8.01 5.83
C ASP A 92 24.31 -6.67 6.36
N ASN A 93 24.20 -5.66 5.51
CA ASN A 93 23.63 -4.38 5.86
C ASN A 93 22.10 -4.32 5.72
N PHE A 94 21.47 -5.40 5.22
CA PHE A 94 20.06 -5.35 4.85
C PHE A 94 19.26 -6.49 5.46
N VAL A 95 18.16 -6.12 6.12
CA VAL A 95 17.06 -7.03 6.45
C VAL A 95 15.97 -6.80 5.42
N LEU A 96 15.54 -7.85 4.73
CA LEU A 96 14.53 -7.78 3.69
C LEU A 96 13.21 -8.36 4.20
N MET A 97 12.12 -7.64 4.01
CA MET A 97 10.78 -8.07 4.39
C MET A 97 9.82 -7.96 3.22
N ASP A 98 9.25 -9.06 2.81
CA ASP A 98 8.13 -9.10 1.89
C ASP A 98 6.85 -9.63 2.56
N PHE A 99 5.79 -9.74 1.81
CA PHE A 99 4.49 -10.24 2.26
C PHE A 99 3.79 -10.98 1.11
N PHE A 100 2.82 -11.83 1.45
CA PHE A 100 1.99 -12.46 0.44
C PHE A 100 1.26 -11.41 -0.40
N CYS A 101 1.55 -11.38 -1.69
CA CYS A 101 1.07 -10.38 -2.61
C CYS A 101 0.02 -10.99 -3.56
N HIS A 102 -1.17 -10.42 -3.56
CA HIS A 102 -2.23 -10.79 -4.50
C HIS A 102 -1.99 -10.27 -5.92
N GLY A 103 -1.19 -9.23 -6.05
CA GLY A 103 -0.98 -8.42 -7.24
C GLY A 103 -1.28 -6.96 -6.98
N VAL A 104 -1.06 -6.12 -7.97
CA VAL A 104 -1.40 -4.69 -7.90
C VAL A 104 -2.25 -4.30 -9.10
N PRO A 105 -3.29 -3.49 -8.89
CA PRO A 105 -4.11 -3.00 -10.00
C PRO A 105 -3.34 -1.98 -10.83
N SER A 106 -3.79 -1.78 -12.05
CA SER A 106 -3.30 -0.69 -12.87
C SER A 106 -3.52 0.66 -12.19
N MET A 107 -2.56 1.59 -12.30
CA MET A 107 -2.70 2.96 -11.78
C MET A 107 -3.90 3.70 -12.37
N PHE A 108 -4.32 3.37 -13.59
CA PHE A 108 -5.53 3.93 -14.20
C PHE A 108 -6.80 3.61 -13.42
N VAL A 109 -6.88 2.42 -12.79
CA VAL A 109 -8.01 2.05 -11.93
C VAL A 109 -8.09 2.97 -10.73
N TRP A 110 -6.96 3.18 -10.05
CA TRP A 110 -6.88 4.08 -8.92
C TRP A 110 -7.23 5.52 -9.29
N GLN A 111 -6.64 6.04 -10.35
CA GLN A 111 -6.91 7.39 -10.84
C GLN A 111 -8.37 7.58 -11.23
N LYS A 112 -8.97 6.59 -11.92
CA LYS A 112 -10.39 6.64 -12.29
C LYS A 112 -11.29 6.60 -11.05
N TYR A 113 -10.98 5.77 -10.10
CA TYR A 113 -11.72 5.69 -8.84
C TYR A 113 -11.65 7.03 -8.07
N LEU A 114 -10.46 7.61 -7.95
CA LEU A 114 -10.31 8.90 -7.27
C LEU A 114 -11.07 10.03 -7.96
N LYS A 115 -11.13 10.09 -9.28
CA LYS A 115 -11.93 11.10 -9.99
C LYS A 115 -13.40 11.09 -9.59
N ASP A 116 -13.94 9.91 -9.26
CA ASP A 116 -15.32 9.81 -8.77
C ASP A 116 -15.43 10.23 -7.30
N VAL A 117 -14.47 9.85 -6.47
CA VAL A 117 -14.44 10.24 -5.06
C VAL A 117 -14.20 11.74 -4.87
N GLU A 118 -13.33 12.36 -5.68
CA GLU A 118 -13.03 13.78 -5.65
C GLU A 118 -14.25 14.67 -5.95
N LYS A 119 -15.24 14.17 -6.66
CA LYS A 119 -16.52 14.89 -6.83
C LYS A 119 -17.22 15.13 -5.49
N VAL A 120 -16.99 14.22 -4.53
CA VAL A 120 -17.57 14.27 -3.18
C VAL A 120 -16.66 14.99 -2.20
N VAL A 121 -15.39 14.55 -2.12
CA VAL A 121 -14.45 15.02 -1.08
C VAL A 121 -13.60 16.22 -1.48
N GLY A 122 -13.58 16.59 -2.75
CA GLY A 122 -12.66 17.59 -3.27
C GLY A 122 -11.24 17.03 -3.42
N LYS A 123 -10.22 17.86 -3.20
CA LYS A 123 -8.83 17.45 -3.31
C LYS A 123 -8.50 16.38 -2.25
N VAL A 124 -8.09 15.20 -2.68
CA VAL A 124 -7.69 14.10 -1.78
C VAL A 124 -6.44 14.46 -1.01
N THR A 125 -6.47 14.28 0.31
CA THR A 125 -5.34 14.52 1.23
C THR A 125 -4.82 13.25 1.89
N TYR A 126 -5.63 12.20 1.97
CA TYR A 126 -5.24 10.92 2.56
C TYR A 126 -6.07 9.76 1.98
N ALA A 127 -5.47 8.56 1.94
CA ALA A 127 -6.17 7.34 1.56
C ALA A 127 -5.72 6.16 2.44
N SER A 128 -6.70 5.36 2.87
CA SER A 128 -6.50 4.14 3.66
C SER A 128 -7.32 2.99 3.06
N TRP A 129 -6.63 1.98 2.53
CA TRP A 129 -7.29 0.83 1.88
C TRP A 129 -7.85 -0.21 2.85
N ARG A 130 -7.36 -0.25 4.08
CA ARG A 130 -7.84 -1.15 5.14
C ARG A 130 -8.29 -0.34 6.33
N ASN A 131 -9.22 0.57 6.08
CA ASN A 131 -9.80 1.38 7.12
C ASN A 131 -10.69 0.53 8.05
N LYS A 132 -10.51 0.67 9.35
CA LYS A 132 -11.21 -0.10 10.37
C LYS A 132 -12.12 0.76 11.24
N TRP A 133 -12.65 1.84 10.68
CA TRP A 133 -13.50 2.79 11.40
C TRP A 133 -14.76 2.15 12.02
N ARG A 134 -15.20 1.01 11.49
CA ARG A 134 -16.28 0.17 12.06
C ARG A 134 -15.77 -1.07 12.81
N GLY A 135 -14.46 -1.18 13.04
CA GLY A 135 -13.83 -2.33 13.70
C GLY A 135 -13.28 -3.39 12.75
N TRP A 136 -12.81 -4.47 13.32
CA TRP A 136 -12.10 -5.53 12.59
C TRP A 136 -12.95 -6.30 11.58
N HIS A 137 -14.22 -6.51 11.89
CA HIS A 137 -15.17 -7.24 11.06
C HIS A 137 -15.51 -6.51 9.74
N ASP A 138 -15.25 -5.20 9.68
CA ASP A 138 -15.47 -4.37 8.48
C ASP A 138 -14.13 -3.78 7.96
N SER A 139 -13.06 -4.55 8.05
CA SER A 139 -11.71 -4.08 7.67
C SER A 139 -11.46 -4.03 6.15
N TRP A 140 -12.40 -4.46 5.33
CA TRP A 140 -12.41 -4.32 3.88
C TRP A 140 -13.12 -3.03 3.46
N ALA A 141 -12.79 -1.95 4.12
CA ALA A 141 -13.31 -0.64 3.84
C ALA A 141 -12.18 0.28 3.37
N ILE A 142 -12.50 1.16 2.44
CA ILE A 142 -11.61 2.24 2.02
C ILE A 142 -12.05 3.53 2.71
N GLY A 143 -11.07 4.28 3.21
CA GLY A 143 -11.29 5.61 3.76
C GLY A 143 -10.45 6.61 3.00
N ILE A 144 -11.06 7.70 2.55
CA ILE A 144 -10.39 8.78 1.83
C ILE A 144 -10.79 10.10 2.47
N ASP A 145 -9.80 10.87 2.84
CA ASP A 145 -10.00 12.23 3.33
C ASP A 145 -9.67 13.21 2.21
N GLY A 146 -10.45 14.26 2.10
CA GLY A 146 -10.25 15.33 1.15
C GLY A 146 -10.60 16.70 1.71
N GLU A 147 -10.35 17.72 0.92
CA GLU A 147 -10.68 19.09 1.24
C GLU A 147 -11.53 19.70 0.12
N LYS A 148 -12.73 20.18 0.47
CA LYS A 148 -13.67 20.80 -0.43
C LYS A 148 -14.14 22.15 0.15
N HIS A 149 -13.92 23.23 -0.57
CA HIS A 149 -14.27 24.58 -0.12
C HIS A 149 -13.71 24.94 1.28
N GLY A 150 -12.44 24.56 1.55
CA GLY A 150 -11.78 24.81 2.83
C GLY A 150 -12.27 23.93 3.99
N LYS A 151 -13.13 22.93 3.73
CA LYS A 151 -13.64 22.01 4.74
C LYS A 151 -13.10 20.60 4.50
N LYS A 152 -12.72 19.93 5.59
CA LYS A 152 -12.37 18.50 5.54
C LYS A 152 -13.60 17.66 5.29
N VAL A 153 -13.54 16.78 4.32
CA VAL A 153 -14.61 15.85 3.95
C VAL A 153 -14.06 14.43 3.92
N ASN A 154 -14.77 13.51 4.52
CA ASN A 154 -14.35 12.11 4.60
C ASN A 154 -15.27 11.26 3.71
N TRP A 155 -14.66 10.38 2.93
CA TRP A 155 -15.32 9.33 2.18
C TRP A 155 -15.03 7.99 2.83
N HIS A 156 -16.08 7.25 3.16
CA HIS A 156 -15.95 5.87 3.59
C HIS A 156 -16.89 5.01 2.76
N ASP A 157 -16.36 3.97 2.17
CA ASP A 157 -17.15 2.97 1.47
C ASP A 157 -16.78 1.58 1.99
N SER A 158 -17.78 0.75 2.21
CA SER A 158 -17.61 -0.60 2.71
C SER A 158 -18.67 -1.53 2.14
N TYR A 159 -18.40 -2.82 2.22
CA TYR A 159 -19.35 -3.87 1.84
C TYR A 159 -20.71 -3.71 2.51
N ASN A 160 -20.73 -3.38 3.82
CA ASN A 160 -21.97 -3.18 4.56
C ASN A 160 -22.77 -1.96 4.07
N SER A 161 -22.08 -0.91 3.64
CA SER A 161 -22.75 0.24 3.02
C SER A 161 -23.37 -0.11 1.68
N LEU A 162 -22.65 -0.88 0.86
CA LEU A 162 -23.17 -1.36 -0.43
C LEU A 162 -24.41 -2.23 -0.28
N ILE A 163 -24.44 -3.15 0.68
CA ILE A 163 -25.61 -3.98 0.97
C ILE A 163 -26.78 -3.13 1.49
N LYS A 164 -26.52 -2.25 2.44
CA LYS A 164 -27.56 -1.43 3.08
C LYS A 164 -28.22 -0.48 2.09
N GLU A 165 -27.45 0.08 1.17
CA GLU A 165 -27.95 0.97 0.13
C GLU A 165 -28.47 0.23 -1.11
N ARG A 166 -28.47 -1.12 -1.11
CA ARG A 166 -28.81 -1.96 -2.26
C ARG A 166 -28.07 -1.61 -3.56
N LYS A 167 -26.94 -1.00 -3.45
CA LYS A 167 -26.06 -0.74 -4.59
C LYS A 167 -25.31 -2.03 -4.94
N THR A 168 -25.92 -2.86 -5.74
CA THR A 168 -25.31 -4.08 -6.30
C THR A 168 -24.19 -3.69 -7.24
N PHE A 169 -23.00 -3.53 -6.72
CA PHE A 169 -21.89 -3.22 -7.61
C PHE A 169 -21.09 -4.44 -7.95
N VAL A 170 -21.01 -5.44 -7.47
CA VAL A 170 -20.48 -6.77 -7.84
C VAL A 170 -20.93 -7.77 -6.78
N ASN A 171 -21.75 -8.68 -7.18
CA ASN A 171 -22.26 -9.74 -6.33
C ASN A 171 -21.22 -10.88 -6.20
N SER A 172 -20.00 -10.55 -5.81
CA SER A 172 -18.98 -11.53 -5.53
C SER A 172 -18.82 -11.66 -4.02
N ARG A 173 -18.90 -12.87 -3.52
CA ARG A 173 -18.58 -13.19 -2.10
C ARG A 173 -17.14 -12.80 -1.72
N LEU A 174 -16.29 -12.52 -2.71
CA LEU A 174 -14.90 -12.11 -2.55
C LEU A 174 -14.72 -10.60 -2.60
N SER A 175 -15.62 -9.85 -3.21
CA SER A 175 -15.57 -8.39 -3.29
C SER A 175 -16.23 -7.76 -2.08
N GLN A 176 -15.58 -7.88 -0.96
CA GLN A 176 -16.07 -7.31 0.30
C GLN A 176 -15.65 -5.85 0.42
N GLY A 177 -16.25 -4.99 -0.36
CA GLY A 177 -15.88 -3.59 -0.32
C GLY A 177 -16.55 -2.79 -1.42
N ASP A 178 -15.98 -1.64 -1.65
CA ASP A 178 -16.40 -0.72 -2.68
C ASP A 178 -15.97 -1.16 -4.09
N LYS A 179 -16.19 -0.30 -5.07
CA LYS A 179 -15.80 -0.52 -6.46
C LYS A 179 -14.32 -0.85 -6.65
N PHE A 180 -13.45 -0.21 -5.86
CA PHE A 180 -12.02 -0.46 -5.95
C PHE A 180 -11.68 -1.89 -5.51
N TYR A 181 -12.25 -2.35 -4.40
CA TYR A 181 -12.05 -3.71 -3.92
C TYR A 181 -12.65 -4.76 -4.84
N ALA A 182 -13.81 -4.48 -5.42
CA ALA A 182 -14.42 -5.38 -6.39
C ALA A 182 -13.51 -5.67 -7.57
N LEU A 183 -12.86 -4.63 -8.10
CA LEU A 183 -11.91 -4.76 -9.21
C LEU A 183 -10.57 -5.37 -8.78
N PHE A 184 -10.09 -5.04 -7.59
CA PHE A 184 -8.81 -5.54 -7.07
C PHE A 184 -8.89 -7.03 -6.71
N LEU A 185 -9.90 -7.44 -5.94
CA LEU A 185 -10.06 -8.83 -5.49
C LEU A 185 -10.59 -9.76 -6.58
N GLY A 186 -11.28 -9.20 -7.57
CA GLY A 186 -11.78 -9.95 -8.72
C GLY A 186 -10.74 -10.18 -9.82
N ASP A 187 -9.48 -9.80 -9.62
CA ASP A 187 -8.36 -9.92 -10.57
C ASP A 187 -8.57 -9.20 -11.91
N GLY A 188 -9.71 -8.56 -12.12
CA GLY A 188 -10.10 -7.99 -13.42
C GLY A 188 -9.28 -6.79 -13.90
N CYS A 189 -8.46 -6.20 -13.03
CA CYS A 189 -7.70 -4.99 -13.32
C CYS A 189 -6.26 -5.03 -12.80
N LEU A 190 -5.70 -6.22 -12.57
CA LEU A 190 -4.30 -6.37 -12.24
C LEU A 190 -3.42 -5.91 -13.41
N GLY A 191 -2.24 -5.37 -13.08
CA GLY A 191 -1.23 -5.10 -14.10
C GLY A 191 -0.83 -6.39 -14.83
N GLY A 192 -0.60 -6.34 -16.15
CA GLY A 192 -0.30 -7.52 -16.96
C GLY A 192 0.84 -8.38 -16.40
N ALA A 193 1.89 -7.75 -15.87
CA ALA A 193 2.99 -8.48 -15.22
C ALA A 193 2.55 -9.27 -13.99
N CYS A 194 1.54 -8.79 -13.25
CA CYS A 194 0.98 -9.51 -12.10
C CYS A 194 0.05 -10.63 -12.51
N TYR A 195 -0.67 -10.46 -13.61
CA TYR A 195 -1.65 -11.43 -14.09
C TYR A 195 -0.98 -12.61 -14.80
N ASP A 196 -0.15 -12.33 -15.81
CA ASP A 196 0.38 -13.35 -16.72
C ASP A 196 1.75 -13.89 -16.31
N HIS A 197 2.60 -13.06 -15.69
CA HIS A 197 4.03 -13.36 -15.56
C HIS A 197 4.54 -13.35 -14.12
N CYS A 198 3.68 -13.20 -13.12
CA CYS A 198 4.11 -13.16 -11.73
C CYS A 198 4.52 -14.53 -11.20
N LYS A 199 5.84 -14.77 -11.10
CA LYS A 199 6.38 -15.98 -10.50
C LYS A 199 6.28 -16.04 -8.98
N TYR A 200 5.86 -14.96 -8.34
CA TYR A 200 5.70 -14.85 -6.88
C TYR A 200 4.24 -14.88 -6.42
N LYS A 201 3.28 -14.97 -7.33
CA LYS A 201 1.87 -15.04 -6.97
C LYS A 201 1.66 -16.20 -5.99
N TYR A 202 1.17 -15.88 -4.78
CA TYR A 202 1.02 -16.82 -3.66
C TYR A 202 2.31 -17.48 -3.13
N LYS A 203 3.46 -16.90 -3.42
CA LYS A 203 4.77 -17.38 -2.95
C LYS A 203 5.57 -16.24 -2.29
N HIS A 204 6.63 -16.62 -1.58
CA HIS A 204 7.65 -15.68 -1.09
C HIS A 204 8.72 -15.41 -2.14
N SER A 205 9.40 -14.31 -2.01
CA SER A 205 10.63 -14.02 -2.76
C SER A 205 11.81 -14.82 -2.22
#